data_5d229b444b7308b1c15f0a2aeeaef69b
#
_entry.id   5d229b444b7308b1c15f0a2aeeaef69b
#
_cell.length_a   1.000
_cell.length_b   1.000
_cell.length_c   1.000
_cell.angle_alpha   90.00
_cell.angle_beta   90.00
_cell.angle_gamma   90.00
#
_symmetry.space_group_name_H-M   'P 1'
#
loop_
_entity.id
_entity.type
_entity.pdbx_description
1 polymer ?
#
loop_
_entity_poly.entity_id
_entity_poly.type
_entity_poly.pdbx_seq_one_letter_code
_entity_poly.pdbx_strand_id
1 'polypeptide(L)'
;MASSKGLKPATKPATKKRVSIPPPSTTPSQWVVVQLTSLGEREKNIQLIVRSARQIISRKDLEVFVPAINQKGIDDSLTTWYSEGYVFIQYESGVGYHKLSETNYFSSVLSTMSQVNGEKKRIYSLLTDKDLAHMRTGMHDLKVTASRFKEEQEVKITKGSYKGLPGKISMIYDNGEKVQVFVRLKSIKGGGLFMDFPASYLQRADL
;
A
#
# COMPACT_ATOMS: atom_id res chain seq x y z
N MET A 1 16.83 3.23 -79.16
CA MET A 1 16.73 2.18 -78.18
C MET A 1 16.43 2.88 -76.84
N ALA A 2 15.18 2.90 -76.44
CA ALA A 2 14.76 3.60 -75.18
C ALA A 2 14.37 2.58 -74.12
N SER A 3 15.11 2.59 -73.03
CA SER A 3 14.94 1.68 -71.87
C SER A 3 13.84 2.21 -70.91
N SER A 4 12.74 1.50 -70.86
CA SER A 4 11.64 1.78 -69.94
C SER A 4 11.98 1.31 -68.48
N LYS A 5 12.08 2.24 -67.54
CA LYS A 5 12.21 1.94 -66.14
C LYS A 5 10.83 1.62 -65.54
N GLY A 6 10.65 0.37 -65.05
CA GLY A 6 9.45 -0.09 -64.36
C GLY A 6 9.27 0.58 -62.99
N LEU A 7 8.10 1.17 -62.79
CA LEU A 7 7.64 1.66 -61.49
C LEU A 7 7.31 0.47 -60.56
N LYS A 8 7.90 0.47 -59.37
CA LYS A 8 7.52 -0.44 -58.29
C LYS A 8 6.17 -0.03 -57.68
N PRO A 9 5.26 -0.96 -57.37
CA PRO A 9 3.99 -0.62 -56.75
C PRO A 9 4.19 -0.23 -55.28
N ALA A 10 3.47 0.82 -54.86
CA ALA A 10 3.46 1.34 -53.51
C ALA A 10 2.86 0.34 -52.52
N THR A 11 3.60 0.03 -51.49
CA THR A 11 3.17 -0.83 -50.36
C THR A 11 2.12 -0.09 -49.51
N LYS A 12 0.92 -0.64 -49.42
CA LYS A 12 -0.15 -0.11 -48.56
C LYS A 12 0.28 -0.13 -47.09
N PRO A 13 0.02 0.94 -46.28
CA PRO A 13 0.34 0.96 -44.87
C PRO A 13 -0.51 -0.04 -44.09
N ALA A 14 0.16 -0.86 -43.27
CA ALA A 14 -0.48 -1.83 -42.39
C ALA A 14 -1.39 -1.13 -41.35
N THR A 15 -2.67 -1.44 -41.43
CA THR A 15 -3.68 -0.97 -40.49
C THR A 15 -3.37 -1.53 -39.09
N LYS A 16 -2.94 -0.68 -38.18
CA LYS A 16 -2.75 -1.05 -36.76
C LYS A 16 -4.10 -1.51 -36.19
N LYS A 17 -4.21 -2.79 -35.85
CA LYS A 17 -5.34 -3.34 -35.11
C LYS A 17 -5.48 -2.54 -33.78
N ARG A 18 -6.58 -1.80 -33.65
CA ARG A 18 -6.99 -1.20 -32.38
C ARG A 18 -7.23 -2.34 -31.39
N VAL A 19 -6.41 -2.42 -30.37
CA VAL A 19 -6.65 -3.29 -29.22
C VAL A 19 -7.89 -2.73 -28.54
N SER A 20 -9.01 -3.44 -28.65
CA SER A 20 -10.23 -3.11 -27.91
C SER A 20 -9.97 -3.43 -26.43
N ILE A 21 -9.87 -2.40 -25.60
CA ILE A 21 -9.87 -2.54 -24.14
C ILE A 21 -11.26 -3.05 -23.79
N PRO A 22 -11.39 -4.21 -23.12
CA PRO A 22 -12.69 -4.70 -22.69
C PRO A 22 -13.32 -3.65 -21.73
N PRO A 23 -14.65 -3.46 -21.79
CA PRO A 23 -15.31 -2.54 -20.87
C PRO A 23 -15.05 -3.00 -19.42
N PRO A 24 -14.89 -2.05 -18.46
CA PRO A 24 -14.66 -2.39 -17.08
C PRO A 24 -15.82 -3.30 -16.60
N SER A 25 -15.51 -4.40 -15.94
CA SER A 25 -16.50 -5.32 -15.39
C SER A 25 -17.36 -4.55 -14.39
N THR A 26 -18.68 -4.57 -14.58
CA THR A 26 -19.66 -3.88 -13.72
C THR A 26 -19.85 -4.56 -12.36
N THR A 27 -19.19 -5.68 -12.14
CA THR A 27 -19.24 -6.40 -10.84
C THR A 27 -18.23 -5.73 -9.89
N PRO A 28 -18.65 -5.30 -8.69
CA PRO A 28 -17.74 -4.72 -7.72
C PRO A 28 -16.63 -5.73 -7.38
N SER A 29 -15.39 -5.27 -7.40
CA SER A 29 -14.26 -6.11 -7.04
C SER A 29 -14.38 -6.58 -5.59
N GLN A 30 -14.10 -7.85 -5.38
CA GLN A 30 -14.07 -8.47 -4.06
C GLN A 30 -12.61 -8.76 -3.68
N TRP A 31 -12.33 -8.78 -2.38
CA TRP A 31 -10.99 -8.89 -1.85
C TRP A 31 -10.91 -9.94 -0.76
N VAL A 32 -9.96 -10.84 -0.90
CA VAL A 32 -9.62 -11.84 0.13
C VAL A 32 -8.73 -11.18 1.17
N VAL A 33 -9.03 -11.43 2.43
CA VAL A 33 -8.23 -10.95 3.56
C VAL A 33 -7.15 -11.96 3.90
N VAL A 34 -5.91 -11.54 3.87
CA VAL A 34 -4.74 -12.38 4.15
C VAL A 34 -3.96 -11.80 5.32
N GLN A 35 -3.74 -12.62 6.33
CA GLN A 35 -2.94 -12.25 7.49
C GLN A 35 -1.45 -12.44 7.20
N LEU A 36 -0.64 -11.48 7.59
CA LEU A 36 0.80 -11.54 7.51
C LEU A 36 1.39 -12.31 8.70
N THR A 37 2.57 -12.85 8.51
CA THR A 37 3.46 -13.29 9.61
C THR A 37 4.17 -12.09 10.21
N SER A 38 4.79 -12.27 11.37
CA SER A 38 5.67 -11.24 11.95
C SER A 38 6.83 -10.83 11.02
N LEU A 39 7.26 -11.74 10.11
CA LEU A 39 8.25 -11.40 9.10
C LEU A 39 7.63 -10.51 8.01
N GLY A 40 6.40 -10.81 7.56
CA GLY A 40 5.67 -9.98 6.61
C GLY A 40 5.39 -8.57 7.15
N GLU A 41 5.01 -8.46 8.42
CA GLU A 41 4.78 -7.16 9.08
C GLU A 41 6.05 -6.30 9.21
N ARG A 42 7.20 -6.95 9.37
CA ARG A 42 8.51 -6.27 9.46
C ARG A 42 9.14 -5.99 8.10
N GLU A 43 8.52 -6.46 7.02
CA GLU A 43 9.07 -6.27 5.69
C GLU A 43 9.06 -4.78 5.31
N LYS A 44 10.25 -4.23 5.15
CA LYS A 44 10.44 -2.82 4.76
C LYS A 44 10.08 -2.57 3.29
N ASN A 45 10.16 -3.59 2.46
CA ASN A 45 9.87 -3.50 1.05
C ASN A 45 8.51 -4.12 0.70
N ILE A 46 7.46 -3.32 0.72
CA ILE A 46 6.09 -3.73 0.35
C ILE A 46 6.04 -4.48 -0.98
N GLN A 47 6.93 -4.15 -1.93
CA GLN A 47 6.98 -4.80 -3.23
C GLN A 47 7.37 -6.30 -3.14
N LEU A 48 8.11 -6.70 -2.11
CA LEU A 48 8.41 -8.12 -1.90
C LEU A 48 7.15 -8.90 -1.50
N ILE A 49 6.31 -8.33 -0.64
CA ILE A 49 5.01 -8.91 -0.28
C ILE A 49 4.14 -9.08 -1.52
N VAL A 50 4.02 -8.03 -2.35
CA VAL A 50 3.24 -8.05 -3.58
C VAL A 50 3.78 -9.09 -4.58
N ARG A 51 5.11 -9.14 -4.78
CA ARG A 51 5.75 -10.12 -5.67
C ARG A 51 5.54 -11.54 -5.18
N SER A 52 5.71 -11.78 -3.89
CA SER A 52 5.51 -13.09 -3.28
C SER A 52 4.07 -13.58 -3.49
N ALA A 53 3.06 -12.75 -3.23
CA ALA A 53 1.67 -13.09 -3.48
C ALA A 53 1.41 -13.47 -4.95
N ARG A 54 1.91 -12.66 -5.89
CA ARG A 54 1.77 -12.90 -7.32
C ARG A 54 2.46 -14.18 -7.79
N GLN A 55 3.63 -14.46 -7.25
CA GLN A 55 4.40 -15.66 -7.57
C GLN A 55 3.67 -16.93 -7.09
N ILE A 56 3.19 -16.94 -5.86
CA ILE A 56 2.51 -18.09 -5.26
C ILE A 56 1.20 -18.39 -5.97
N ILE A 57 0.42 -17.36 -6.26
CA ILE A 57 -0.84 -17.48 -7.00
C ILE A 57 -0.61 -17.75 -8.49
N SER A 58 0.65 -17.56 -8.97
CA SER A 58 1.03 -17.68 -10.38
C SER A 58 0.28 -16.69 -11.29
N ARG A 59 -0.03 -15.49 -10.79
CA ARG A 59 -0.74 -14.43 -11.51
C ARG A 59 0.02 -13.11 -11.40
N LYS A 60 0.57 -12.64 -12.53
CA LYS A 60 1.34 -11.39 -12.61
C LYS A 60 0.47 -10.13 -12.49
N ASP A 61 -0.76 -10.23 -12.98
CA ASP A 61 -1.78 -9.18 -13.03
C ASP A 61 -2.62 -9.09 -11.74
N LEU A 62 -2.40 -9.99 -10.78
CA LEU A 62 -3.13 -10.02 -9.51
C LEU A 62 -3.00 -8.70 -8.77
N GLU A 63 -4.11 -8.08 -8.45
CA GLU A 63 -4.11 -6.86 -7.65
C GLU A 63 -3.93 -7.20 -6.17
N VAL A 64 -2.93 -6.60 -5.55
CA VAL A 64 -2.61 -6.77 -4.13
C VAL A 64 -2.58 -5.39 -3.48
N PHE A 65 -3.46 -5.17 -2.54
CA PHE A 65 -3.50 -3.95 -1.75
C PHE A 65 -2.84 -4.19 -0.40
N VAL A 66 -1.73 -3.51 -0.16
CA VAL A 66 -1.01 -3.51 1.12
C VAL A 66 -1.33 -2.19 1.81
N PRO A 67 -2.00 -2.19 2.97
CA PRO A 67 -2.38 -0.96 3.67
C PRO A 67 -1.19 -0.38 4.44
N ALA A 68 -0.12 -0.08 3.73
CA ALA A 68 1.12 0.48 4.25
C ALA A 68 1.73 1.47 3.27
N ILE A 69 2.49 2.40 3.80
CA ILE A 69 3.23 3.41 3.03
C ILE A 69 4.71 3.22 3.30
N ASN A 70 5.49 3.07 2.25
CA ASN A 70 6.95 3.14 2.36
C ASN A 70 7.36 4.59 2.39
N GLN A 71 8.02 4.97 3.46
CA GLN A 71 8.67 6.28 3.61
C GLN A 71 10.18 6.07 3.48
N LYS A 72 10.82 6.85 2.60
CA LYS A 72 12.28 6.86 2.51
C LYS A 72 12.81 7.73 3.65
N GLY A 73 13.51 7.15 4.60
CA GLY A 73 14.26 7.86 5.62
C GLY A 73 15.70 8.15 5.16
N ILE A 74 16.41 8.99 5.91
CA ILE A 74 17.80 9.36 5.60
C ILE A 74 18.70 8.12 5.60
N ASP A 75 18.49 7.21 6.55
CA ASP A 75 19.33 6.03 6.74
C ASP A 75 18.62 4.72 6.38
N ASP A 76 17.29 4.70 6.27
CA ASP A 76 16.54 3.48 6.01
C ASP A 76 15.09 3.78 5.57
N SER A 77 14.48 2.86 4.83
CA SER A 77 13.07 2.96 4.49
C SER A 77 12.22 2.55 5.71
N LEU A 78 11.33 3.44 6.12
CA LEU A 78 10.34 3.15 7.17
C LEU A 78 9.02 2.74 6.52
N THR A 79 8.47 1.62 6.92
CA THR A 79 7.12 1.21 6.54
C THR A 79 6.13 1.63 7.61
N THR A 80 5.17 2.47 7.26
CA THR A 80 4.06 2.85 8.15
C THR A 80 2.82 2.10 7.74
N TRP A 81 2.30 1.25 8.61
CA TRP A 81 1.08 0.48 8.40
C TRP A 81 -0.16 1.30 8.77
N TYR A 82 -1.14 1.35 7.89
CA TYR A 82 -2.47 1.85 8.20
C TYR A 82 -3.30 0.80 8.93
N SER A 83 -3.16 -0.46 8.50
CA SER A 83 -3.75 -1.63 9.16
C SER A 83 -2.66 -2.69 9.28
N GLU A 84 -2.18 -2.91 10.50
CA GLU A 84 -1.14 -3.90 10.77
C GLU A 84 -1.66 -5.33 10.61
N GLY A 85 -0.80 -6.19 10.13
CA GLY A 85 -1.03 -7.63 10.07
C GLY A 85 -1.87 -8.13 8.91
N TYR A 86 -2.37 -7.27 8.01
CA TYR A 86 -3.24 -7.70 6.92
C TYR A 86 -2.86 -7.11 5.57
N VAL A 87 -3.10 -7.92 4.53
CA VAL A 87 -3.09 -7.49 3.13
C VAL A 87 -4.34 -7.99 2.43
N PHE A 88 -4.72 -7.34 1.35
CA PHE A 88 -5.95 -7.64 0.62
C PHE A 88 -5.60 -8.00 -0.82
N ILE A 89 -6.10 -9.11 -1.29
CA ILE A 89 -5.82 -9.64 -2.61
C ILE A 89 -7.13 -9.75 -3.37
N GLN A 90 -7.16 -9.22 -4.59
CA GLN A 90 -8.34 -9.26 -5.44
C GLN A 90 -8.81 -10.70 -5.60
N TYR A 91 -10.11 -10.92 -5.34
CA TYR A 91 -10.71 -12.24 -5.43
C TYR A 91 -11.03 -12.62 -6.87
N GLU A 92 -10.62 -13.81 -7.24
CA GLU A 92 -11.01 -14.46 -8.48
C GLU A 92 -11.47 -15.88 -8.18
N SER A 93 -12.58 -16.28 -8.81
CA SER A 93 -13.11 -17.63 -8.65
C SER A 93 -12.11 -18.67 -9.16
N GLY A 94 -12.01 -19.80 -8.46
CA GLY A 94 -11.12 -20.90 -8.82
C GLY A 94 -9.66 -20.75 -8.38
N VAL A 95 -9.28 -19.62 -7.78
CA VAL A 95 -7.93 -19.40 -7.26
C VAL A 95 -7.77 -20.00 -5.87
N GLY A 96 -6.69 -20.75 -5.66
CA GLY A 96 -6.38 -21.42 -4.39
C GLY A 96 -5.56 -20.51 -3.45
N TYR A 97 -6.18 -19.51 -2.85
CA TYR A 97 -5.50 -18.54 -1.96
C TYR A 97 -4.88 -19.17 -0.71
N HIS A 98 -5.32 -20.37 -0.30
CA HIS A 98 -4.74 -21.09 0.85
C HIS A 98 -3.24 -21.36 0.69
N LYS A 99 -2.74 -21.44 -0.55
CA LYS A 99 -1.30 -21.61 -0.84
C LYS A 99 -0.44 -20.46 -0.30
N LEU A 100 -1.02 -19.29 -0.06
CA LEU A 100 -0.28 -18.16 0.52
C LEU A 100 0.25 -18.50 1.92
N SER A 101 -0.49 -19.27 2.72
CA SER A 101 -0.05 -19.66 4.06
C SER A 101 1.12 -20.67 4.09
N GLU A 102 1.58 -21.11 2.93
CA GLU A 102 2.76 -21.98 2.81
C GLU A 102 4.08 -21.18 2.76
N THR A 103 4.03 -19.87 2.95
CA THR A 103 5.18 -18.97 2.76
C THR A 103 5.56 -18.20 4.02
N ASN A 104 6.75 -17.60 3.96
CA ASN A 104 7.30 -16.88 5.11
C ASN A 104 6.57 -15.56 5.42
N TYR A 105 5.89 -14.94 4.45
CA TYR A 105 5.25 -13.63 4.63
C TYR A 105 3.79 -13.72 5.05
N PHE A 106 3.10 -14.82 4.74
CA PHE A 106 1.66 -14.96 4.98
C PHE A 106 1.39 -16.07 5.99
N SER A 107 0.61 -15.75 7.00
CA SER A 107 0.27 -16.68 8.09
C SER A 107 -1.00 -17.46 7.77
N SER A 108 -2.04 -16.77 7.33
CA SER A 108 -3.32 -17.39 7.04
C SER A 108 -4.14 -16.59 6.04
N VAL A 109 -5.09 -17.26 5.40
CA VAL A 109 -6.13 -16.61 4.59
C VAL A 109 -7.45 -16.75 5.34
N LEU A 110 -8.11 -15.63 5.62
CA LEU A 110 -9.37 -15.63 6.35
C LEU A 110 -10.43 -16.39 5.58
N SER A 111 -10.84 -17.53 6.12
CA SER A 111 -11.79 -18.42 5.49
C SER A 111 -12.49 -19.30 6.52
N THR A 112 -13.67 -19.77 6.18
CA THR A 112 -14.41 -20.76 6.95
C THR A 112 -14.54 -22.05 6.13
N MET A 113 -14.64 -23.19 6.83
CA MET A 113 -14.98 -24.45 6.19
C MET A 113 -16.50 -24.61 6.25
N SER A 114 -17.12 -24.76 5.11
CA SER A 114 -18.57 -25.01 5.01
C SER A 114 -18.85 -26.30 4.27
N GLN A 115 -19.93 -26.94 4.61
CA GLN A 115 -20.40 -28.14 3.92
C GLN A 115 -21.41 -27.72 2.84
N VAL A 116 -21.04 -27.85 1.58
CA VAL A 116 -21.86 -27.51 0.44
C VAL A 116 -22.08 -28.78 -0.38
N ASN A 117 -23.34 -29.23 -0.51
CA ASN A 117 -23.70 -30.46 -1.21
C ASN A 117 -22.96 -31.71 -0.70
N GLY A 118 -22.71 -31.82 0.61
CA GLY A 118 -21.99 -32.94 1.22
C GLY A 118 -20.47 -32.85 1.16
N GLU A 119 -19.91 -31.91 0.41
CA GLU A 119 -18.48 -31.69 0.31
C GLU A 119 -18.02 -30.56 1.23
N LYS A 120 -16.89 -30.72 1.89
CA LYS A 120 -16.23 -29.64 2.66
C LYS A 120 -15.59 -28.67 1.69
N LYS A 121 -16.12 -27.43 1.61
CA LYS A 121 -15.57 -26.34 0.79
C LYS A 121 -15.05 -25.22 1.67
N ARG A 122 -13.91 -24.66 1.28
CA ARG A 122 -13.37 -23.46 1.90
C ARG A 122 -14.04 -22.22 1.29
N ILE A 123 -14.64 -21.41 2.15
CA ILE A 123 -15.27 -20.15 1.77
C ILE A 123 -14.41 -19.04 2.33
N TYR A 124 -13.86 -18.19 1.46
CA TYR A 124 -13.04 -17.05 1.86
C TYR A 124 -13.90 -15.91 2.39
N SER A 125 -13.39 -15.23 3.42
CA SER A 125 -13.98 -13.98 3.90
C SER A 125 -13.65 -12.87 2.90
N LEU A 126 -14.67 -12.29 2.28
CA LEU A 126 -14.50 -11.30 1.22
C LEU A 126 -14.91 -9.91 1.72
N LEU A 127 -14.12 -8.92 1.35
CA LEU A 127 -14.44 -7.51 1.47
C LEU A 127 -14.78 -6.94 0.10
N THR A 128 -15.53 -5.85 0.09
CA THR A 128 -15.86 -5.11 -1.13
C THR A 128 -14.90 -3.93 -1.32
N ASP A 129 -14.85 -3.37 -2.53
CA ASP A 129 -14.12 -2.11 -2.80
C ASP A 129 -14.55 -0.98 -1.86
N LYS A 130 -15.82 -0.96 -1.47
CA LYS A 130 -16.34 0.04 -0.53
C LYS A 130 -15.70 -0.09 0.85
N ASP A 131 -15.50 -1.32 1.32
CA ASP A 131 -14.85 -1.58 2.61
C ASP A 131 -13.38 -1.11 2.59
N LEU A 132 -12.70 -1.29 1.45
CA LEU A 132 -11.32 -0.83 1.28
C LEU A 132 -11.20 0.67 0.99
N ALA A 133 -12.27 1.33 0.53
CA ALA A 133 -12.24 2.75 0.19
C ALA A 133 -11.82 3.62 1.40
N HIS A 134 -12.30 3.30 2.60
CA HIS A 134 -11.90 4.00 3.81
C HIS A 134 -10.40 3.90 4.09
N MET A 135 -9.82 2.71 3.89
CA MET A 135 -8.38 2.51 4.08
C MET A 135 -7.58 3.29 3.04
N ARG A 136 -8.01 3.25 1.76
CA ARG A 136 -7.35 3.99 0.67
C ARG A 136 -7.41 5.50 0.89
N THR A 137 -8.56 6.03 1.33
CA THR A 137 -8.71 7.45 1.66
C THR A 137 -7.82 7.83 2.84
N GLY A 138 -7.85 7.06 3.93
CA GLY A 138 -7.00 7.33 5.08
C GLY A 138 -5.50 7.30 4.74
N MET A 139 -5.06 6.38 3.87
CA MET A 139 -3.67 6.36 3.38
C MET A 139 -3.35 7.59 2.52
N HIS A 140 -4.28 8.04 1.68
CA HIS A 140 -4.11 9.27 0.90
C HIS A 140 -3.99 10.48 1.83
N ASP A 141 -4.84 10.58 2.84
CA ASP A 141 -4.82 11.67 3.81
C ASP A 141 -3.51 11.70 4.61
N LEU A 142 -2.93 10.54 4.91
CA LEU A 142 -1.61 10.44 5.52
C LEU A 142 -0.53 11.09 4.64
N LYS A 143 -0.56 10.86 3.33
CA LYS A 143 0.39 11.46 2.38
C LYS A 143 0.18 12.98 2.24
N VAL A 144 -1.07 13.41 2.17
CA VAL A 144 -1.40 14.84 2.02
C VAL A 144 -1.07 15.64 3.28
N THR A 145 -1.24 15.04 4.46
CA THR A 145 -0.95 15.71 5.74
C THR A 145 0.53 16.08 5.85
N ALA A 146 1.42 15.25 5.31
CA ALA A 146 2.85 15.49 5.33
C ALA A 146 3.27 16.81 4.64
N SER A 147 2.62 17.16 3.54
CA SER A 147 2.93 18.39 2.78
C SER A 147 2.44 19.68 3.44
N ARG A 148 1.72 19.60 4.57
CA ARG A 148 1.12 20.75 5.25
C ARG A 148 1.95 21.31 6.38
N PHE A 149 3.01 20.65 6.78
CA PHE A 149 3.89 21.12 7.85
C PHE A 149 4.99 22.05 7.32
N LYS A 150 5.44 22.94 8.20
CA LYS A 150 6.58 23.83 7.97
C LYS A 150 7.58 23.67 9.10
N GLU A 151 8.85 23.90 8.81
CA GLU A 151 9.87 24.01 9.86
C GLU A 151 9.50 25.11 10.84
N GLU A 152 9.94 24.97 12.07
CA GLU A 152 9.62 25.86 13.19
C GLU A 152 8.15 25.87 13.65
N GLN A 153 7.28 25.07 13.03
CA GLN A 153 5.87 25.00 13.38
C GLN A 153 5.65 24.20 14.68
N GLU A 154 4.77 24.71 15.52
CA GLU A 154 4.31 23.97 16.70
C GLU A 154 3.29 22.90 16.35
N VAL A 155 3.49 21.71 16.92
CA VAL A 155 2.66 20.54 16.67
C VAL A 155 2.37 19.80 17.97
N LYS A 156 1.29 19.02 17.96
CA LYS A 156 0.93 18.07 19.00
C LYS A 156 1.05 16.65 18.46
N ILE A 157 1.70 15.79 19.22
CA ILE A 157 1.80 14.38 18.88
C ILE A 157 0.47 13.69 19.18
N THR A 158 -0.13 13.03 18.18
CA THR A 158 -1.47 12.44 18.28
C THR A 158 -1.46 10.93 18.48
N LYS A 159 -0.33 10.26 18.16
CA LYS A 159 -0.19 8.80 18.20
C LYS A 159 1.14 8.37 18.81
N GLY A 160 1.21 7.09 19.21
CA GLY A 160 2.42 6.48 19.77
C GLY A 160 2.66 6.81 21.23
N SER A 161 3.83 6.42 21.74
CA SER A 161 4.21 6.54 23.16
C SER A 161 4.30 7.98 23.67
N TYR A 162 4.39 8.94 22.78
CA TYR A 162 4.51 10.38 23.08
C TYR A 162 3.21 11.15 22.83
N LYS A 163 2.10 10.44 22.65
CA LYS A 163 0.78 11.05 22.40
C LYS A 163 0.45 12.12 23.45
N GLY A 164 0.00 13.26 22.96
CA GLY A 164 -0.42 14.40 23.80
C GLY A 164 0.69 15.41 24.09
N LEU A 165 1.96 15.08 23.82
CA LEU A 165 3.06 16.02 24.03
C LEU A 165 3.11 17.06 22.92
N PRO A 166 3.39 18.33 23.26
CA PRO A 166 3.71 19.37 22.29
C PRO A 166 5.16 19.23 21.81
N GLY A 167 5.38 19.63 20.59
CA GLY A 167 6.71 19.68 20.00
C GLY A 167 6.81 20.79 18.95
N LYS A 168 8.03 21.07 18.51
CA LYS A 168 8.34 22.03 17.47
C LYS A 168 9.05 21.32 16.34
N ILE A 169 8.60 21.49 15.11
CA ILE A 169 9.22 20.88 13.94
C ILE A 169 10.61 21.48 13.74
N SER A 170 11.61 20.62 13.70
CA SER A 170 13.00 21.00 13.43
C SER A 170 13.35 20.80 11.98
N MET A 171 12.92 19.71 11.38
CA MET A 171 13.24 19.36 10.00
C MET A 171 12.15 18.50 9.36
N ILE A 172 11.97 18.65 8.06
CA ILE A 172 11.01 17.90 7.27
C ILE A 172 11.77 17.13 6.20
N TYR A 173 11.56 15.81 6.16
CA TYR A 173 12.22 14.88 5.25
C TYR A 173 11.21 14.28 4.25
N ASP A 174 11.71 13.68 3.19
CA ASP A 174 10.96 12.84 2.27
C ASP A 174 9.67 13.48 1.75
N ASN A 175 9.78 14.68 1.21
CA ASN A 175 8.61 15.44 0.71
C ASN A 175 7.52 15.65 1.78
N GLY A 176 7.89 15.65 3.06
CA GLY A 176 7.00 15.90 4.18
C GLY A 176 6.39 14.65 4.83
N GLU A 177 6.79 13.45 4.46
CA GLU A 177 6.26 12.21 5.05
C GLU A 177 6.85 11.91 6.44
N LYS A 178 8.10 12.32 6.68
CA LYS A 178 8.80 12.19 7.94
C LYS A 178 9.20 13.55 8.49
N VAL A 179 8.95 13.76 9.76
CA VAL A 179 9.16 15.05 10.40
C VAL A 179 9.97 14.85 11.68
N GLN A 180 11.09 15.55 11.80
CA GLN A 180 11.83 15.63 13.04
C GLN A 180 11.22 16.70 13.93
N VAL A 181 10.86 16.31 15.14
CA VAL A 181 10.21 17.18 16.12
C VAL A 181 11.09 17.29 17.36
N PHE A 182 11.33 18.51 17.80
CA PHE A 182 11.91 18.77 19.09
C PHE A 182 10.80 18.70 20.16
N VAL A 183 10.85 17.68 21.02
CA VAL A 183 9.86 17.44 22.07
C VAL A 183 10.46 17.82 23.42
N ARG A 184 9.83 18.75 24.13
CA ARG A 184 10.19 19.09 25.52
C ARG A 184 9.61 18.07 26.48
N LEU A 185 10.47 17.41 27.23
CA LEU A 185 10.09 16.46 28.26
C LEU A 185 10.18 17.13 29.63
N LYS A 186 9.11 17.07 30.43
CA LYS A 186 9.09 17.64 31.78
C LYS A 186 10.14 17.04 32.72
N SER A 187 10.59 15.81 32.42
CA SER A 187 11.62 15.10 33.20
C SER A 187 13.05 15.61 32.93
N ILE A 188 13.29 16.41 31.92
CA ILE A 188 14.61 16.93 31.55
C ILE A 188 14.58 18.43 31.81
N LYS A 189 15.25 18.91 32.89
CA LYS A 189 15.36 20.34 33.19
C LYS A 189 15.97 21.10 32.03
N GLY A 190 15.17 21.94 31.36
CA GLY A 190 15.60 22.80 30.26
C GLY A 190 15.94 22.10 28.96
N GLY A 191 15.75 20.78 28.86
CA GLY A 191 16.09 19.97 27.70
C GLY A 191 14.88 19.36 26.99
N GLY A 192 15.12 18.91 25.78
CA GLY A 192 14.18 18.15 24.97
C GLY A 192 14.94 17.16 24.08
N LEU A 193 14.22 16.35 23.36
CA LEU A 193 14.77 15.37 22.46
C LEU A 193 14.29 15.66 21.03
N PHE A 194 15.19 15.51 20.07
CA PHE A 194 14.82 15.43 18.67
C PHE A 194 14.36 14.02 18.37
N MET A 195 13.16 13.89 17.85
CA MET A 195 12.55 12.60 17.55
C MET A 195 11.87 12.65 16.21
N ASP A 196 11.99 11.57 15.47
CA ASP A 196 11.41 11.44 14.16
C ASP A 196 10.01 10.83 14.27
N PHE A 197 9.05 11.49 13.67
CA PHE A 197 7.67 11.04 13.60
C PHE A 197 7.19 10.96 12.16
N PRO A 198 6.35 9.98 11.82
CA PRO A 198 5.53 10.08 10.64
C PRO A 198 4.66 11.35 10.74
N ALA A 199 4.53 12.09 9.65
CA ALA A 199 3.69 13.30 9.65
C ALA A 199 2.25 13.04 10.08
N SER A 200 1.74 11.82 9.82
CA SER A 200 0.42 11.36 10.27
C SER A 200 0.24 11.26 11.81
N TYR A 201 1.34 11.33 12.57
CA TYR A 201 1.32 11.32 14.03
C TYR A 201 1.23 12.72 14.60
N LEU A 202 1.28 13.74 13.76
CA LEU A 202 1.33 15.13 14.16
C LEU A 202 0.05 15.87 13.77
N GLN A 203 -0.35 16.79 14.62
CA GLN A 203 -1.41 17.75 14.40
C GLN A 203 -0.86 19.14 14.67
N ARG A 204 -1.26 20.13 13.88
CA ARG A 204 -0.93 21.54 14.15
C ARG A 204 -1.46 21.93 15.52
N ALA A 205 -0.68 22.70 16.28
CA ALA A 205 -1.10 23.17 17.59
C ALA A 205 -2.08 24.34 17.53
N ASP A 206 -2.17 25.00 16.38
CA ASP A 206 -3.03 26.13 16.08
C ASP A 206 -4.43 25.75 15.55
N LEU A 207 -4.77 24.48 15.54
CA LEU A 207 -6.07 23.91 15.23
C LEU A 207 -6.62 23.21 16.49
#